data_91babcf32ecb465d6ee45b10d97d0e1a
#
_entry.id   91babcf32ecb465d6ee45b10d97d0e1a
#
_cell.length_a   1.000
_cell.length_b   1.000
_cell.length_c   1.000
_cell.angle_alpha   90.00
_cell.angle_beta   90.00
_cell.angle_gamma   90.00
#
_symmetry.space_group_name_H-M   'P 1'
#
loop_
_entity.id
_entity.type
_entity.pdbx_description
1 polymer ?
#
loop_
_entity_poly.entity_id
_entity_poly.type
_entity_poly.pdbx_seq_one_letter_code
_entity_poly.pdbx_strand_id
1 'polypeptide(L)'
;KEYNLILKIKAFALRIIKLYKYLCEQKKEYILSKQIVRSGTSIGANAKEASVAQSKADFYAKLSISLKEAAENEFWLETLHESEYIDDKQFESINADCTELLKYLQVSVSYTHLRAHETRSNL
;
A
#
# COMPACT_ATOMS: atom_id res chain seq x y z
N LYS A 1 2.12 -17.61 0.59
CA LYS A 1 2.26 -16.39 -0.24
C LYS A 1 1.50 -15.21 0.33
N GLU A 2 0.23 -15.42 0.73
CA GLU A 2 -0.56 -14.36 1.35
C GLU A 2 0.06 -13.92 2.67
N TYR A 3 0.55 -14.86 3.45
CA TYR A 3 1.20 -14.57 4.72
C TYR A 3 2.41 -13.66 4.51
N ASN A 4 3.24 -13.96 3.49
CA ASN A 4 4.41 -13.14 3.18
C ASN A 4 4.01 -11.75 2.74
N LEU A 5 2.94 -11.61 1.97
CA LEU A 5 2.46 -10.32 1.53
C LEU A 5 1.98 -9.48 2.71
N ILE A 6 1.23 -10.07 3.64
CA ILE A 6 0.75 -9.36 4.83
C ILE A 6 1.94 -8.88 5.68
N LEU A 7 2.97 -9.71 5.83
CA LEU A 7 4.17 -9.31 6.57
C LEU A 7 4.88 -8.14 5.89
N LYS A 8 4.98 -8.17 4.58
CA LYS A 8 5.60 -7.07 3.81
C LYS A 8 4.78 -5.78 3.93
N ILE A 9 3.47 -5.89 3.87
CA ILE A 9 2.57 -4.74 4.02
C ILE A 9 2.73 -4.14 5.42
N LYS A 10 2.80 -4.99 6.45
CA LYS A 10 3.00 -4.53 7.84
C LYS A 10 4.34 -3.83 7.99
N ALA A 11 5.40 -4.43 7.46
CA ALA A 11 6.74 -3.85 7.53
C ALA A 11 6.77 -2.48 6.84
N PHE A 12 6.10 -2.37 5.68
CA PHE A 12 6.02 -1.10 4.96
C PHE A 12 5.25 -0.05 5.76
N ALA A 13 4.12 -0.45 6.37
CA ALA A 13 3.33 0.47 7.20
C ALA A 13 4.18 1.03 8.33
N LEU A 14 5.00 0.20 8.97
CA LEU A 14 5.89 0.66 10.04
C LEU A 14 6.94 1.64 9.52
N ARG A 15 7.48 1.43 8.32
CA ARG A 15 8.39 2.38 7.70
C ARG A 15 7.71 3.71 7.41
N ILE A 16 6.48 3.67 6.93
CA ILE A 16 5.72 4.89 6.64
C ILE A 16 5.44 5.67 7.93
N ILE A 17 5.13 4.99 9.02
CA ILE A 17 4.93 5.64 10.31
C ILE A 17 6.21 6.32 10.77
N LYS A 18 7.36 5.69 10.57
CA LYS A 18 8.66 6.29 10.88
C LYS A 18 8.90 7.54 10.03
N LEU A 19 8.58 7.47 8.75
CA LEU A 19 8.70 8.60 7.85
C LEU A 19 7.79 9.74 8.30
N TYR A 20 6.56 9.41 8.69
CA TYR A 20 5.61 10.40 9.21
C TYR A 20 6.20 11.15 10.41
N LYS A 21 6.75 10.41 11.36
CA LYS A 21 7.36 11.02 12.54
C LYS A 21 8.54 11.92 12.16
N TYR A 22 9.38 11.47 11.25
CA TYR A 22 10.51 12.25 10.76
C TYR A 22 10.04 13.55 10.12
N LEU A 23 9.04 13.48 9.26
CA LEU A 23 8.50 14.66 8.58
C LEU A 23 7.94 15.68 9.59
N CYS A 24 7.20 15.22 10.58
CA CYS A 24 6.63 16.10 11.59
C CYS A 24 7.70 16.69 12.50
N GLU A 25 8.62 15.85 13.00
CA GLU A 25 9.57 16.27 14.03
C GLU A 25 10.76 17.01 13.46
N GLN A 26 11.32 16.53 12.34
CA GLN A 26 12.52 17.09 11.76
C GLN A 26 12.26 18.13 10.68
N LYS A 27 11.21 17.90 9.88
CA LYS A 27 10.92 18.80 8.74
C LYS A 27 9.77 19.76 9.00
N LYS A 28 9.05 19.59 10.08
CA LYS A 28 7.88 20.41 10.42
C LYS A 28 6.85 20.43 9.29
N GLU A 29 6.73 19.33 8.59
CA GLU A 29 5.79 19.17 7.49
C GLU A 29 4.57 18.38 8.02
N TYR A 30 3.38 19.00 8.01
CA TYR A 30 2.20 18.46 8.66
C TYR A 30 1.04 18.18 7.71
N ILE A 31 1.20 18.48 6.43
CA ILE A 31 0.14 18.33 5.44
C ILE A 31 0.34 17.07 4.60
N LEU A 32 1.48 16.99 3.92
CA LEU A 32 1.81 15.81 3.11
C LEU A 32 2.05 14.59 3.99
N SER A 33 2.61 14.80 5.18
CA SER A 33 2.85 13.72 6.13
C SER A 33 1.56 13.00 6.51
N LYS A 34 0.46 13.73 6.67
CA LYS A 34 -0.83 13.15 6.98
C LYS A 34 -1.34 12.27 5.82
N GLN A 35 -1.13 12.73 4.60
CA GLN A 35 -1.56 11.96 3.42
C GLN A 35 -0.77 10.66 3.28
N ILE A 36 0.54 10.74 3.52
CA ILE A 36 1.37 9.54 3.35
C ILE A 36 1.12 8.51 4.43
N VAL A 37 0.90 8.93 5.68
CA VAL A 37 0.61 7.98 6.75
C VAL A 37 -0.78 7.37 6.56
N ARG A 38 -1.76 8.15 6.12
CA ARG A 38 -3.10 7.64 5.85
C ARG A 38 -3.07 6.57 4.75
N SER A 39 -2.49 6.90 3.59
CA SER A 39 -2.46 5.94 2.48
C SER A 39 -1.59 4.73 2.82
N GLY A 40 -0.44 4.94 3.43
CA GLY A 40 0.48 3.85 3.75
C GLY A 40 -0.07 2.85 4.76
N THR A 41 -0.86 3.32 5.73
CA THR A 41 -1.49 2.42 6.70
C THR A 41 -2.78 1.80 6.16
N SER A 42 -3.44 2.47 5.22
CA SER A 42 -4.67 1.95 4.60
C SER A 42 -4.40 0.73 3.73
N ILE A 43 -3.20 0.58 3.19
CA ILE A 43 -2.82 -0.62 2.44
C ILE A 43 -3.05 -1.85 3.31
N GLY A 44 -2.50 -1.83 4.52
CA GLY A 44 -2.61 -2.95 5.45
C GLY A 44 -4.00 -3.13 6.03
N ALA A 45 -4.68 -2.02 6.33
CA ALA A 45 -6.03 -2.10 6.87
C ALA A 45 -6.98 -2.80 5.89
N ASN A 46 -6.90 -2.46 4.61
CA ASN A 46 -7.74 -3.09 3.60
C ASN A 46 -7.32 -4.53 3.29
N ALA A 47 -6.03 -4.81 3.32
CA ALA A 47 -5.55 -6.19 3.17
C ALA A 47 -6.04 -7.07 4.33
N LYS A 48 -6.07 -6.53 5.54
CA LYS A 48 -6.59 -7.24 6.71
C LYS A 48 -8.07 -7.53 6.56
N GLU A 49 -8.84 -6.55 6.09
CA GLU A 49 -10.26 -6.73 5.84
C GLU A 49 -10.51 -7.76 4.76
N ALA A 50 -9.65 -7.81 3.73
CA ALA A 50 -9.73 -8.82 2.69
C ALA A 50 -9.57 -10.23 3.29
N SER A 51 -8.68 -10.38 4.26
CA SER A 51 -8.40 -11.70 4.86
C SER A 51 -9.60 -12.27 5.62
N VAL A 52 -10.57 -11.44 5.99
CA VAL A 52 -11.79 -11.87 6.68
C VAL A 52 -13.03 -11.57 5.86
N ALA A 53 -12.88 -11.45 4.54
CA ALA A 53 -13.98 -11.14 3.64
C ALA A 53 -15.02 -12.26 3.62
N GLN A 54 -16.27 -11.87 3.41
CA GLN A 54 -17.41 -12.80 3.43
C GLN A 54 -17.66 -13.49 2.10
N SER A 55 -17.04 -13.00 1.03
CA SER A 55 -17.22 -13.55 -0.31
C SER A 55 -15.98 -13.27 -1.15
N LYS A 56 -15.88 -13.93 -2.30
CA LYS A 56 -14.81 -13.67 -3.27
C LYS A 56 -14.90 -12.25 -3.81
N ALA A 57 -16.10 -11.76 -4.03
CA ALA A 57 -16.30 -10.39 -4.51
C ALA A 57 -15.85 -9.36 -3.46
N ASP A 58 -16.15 -9.61 -2.19
CA ASP A 58 -15.70 -8.73 -1.10
C ASP A 58 -14.18 -8.77 -0.95
N PHE A 59 -13.60 -9.97 -1.04
CA PHE A 59 -12.14 -10.13 -1.02
C PHE A 59 -11.49 -9.32 -2.14
N TYR A 60 -12.00 -9.46 -3.36
CA TYR A 60 -11.50 -8.71 -4.51
C TYR A 60 -11.63 -7.21 -4.31
N ALA A 61 -12.77 -6.76 -3.81
CA ALA A 61 -13.03 -5.34 -3.58
C ALA A 61 -12.04 -4.75 -2.57
N LYS A 62 -11.82 -5.43 -1.45
CA LYS A 62 -10.91 -4.96 -0.41
C LYS A 62 -9.46 -4.96 -0.88
N LEU A 63 -9.07 -6.00 -1.60
CA LEU A 63 -7.70 -6.08 -2.13
C LEU A 63 -7.46 -5.00 -3.18
N SER A 64 -8.48 -4.69 -3.98
CA SER A 64 -8.40 -3.62 -4.98
C SER A 64 -8.22 -2.25 -4.33
N ILE A 65 -8.87 -2.01 -3.20
CA ILE A 65 -8.70 -0.76 -2.44
C ILE A 65 -7.28 -0.69 -1.90
N SER A 66 -6.75 -1.81 -1.37
CA SER A 66 -5.37 -1.87 -0.90
C SER A 66 -4.39 -1.48 -2.01
N LEU A 67 -4.60 -1.99 -3.22
CA LEU A 67 -3.78 -1.65 -4.39
C LEU A 67 -3.87 -0.15 -4.71
N LYS A 68 -5.05 0.43 -4.68
CA LYS A 68 -5.24 1.86 -4.93
C LYS A 68 -4.49 2.70 -3.90
N GLU A 69 -4.54 2.29 -2.64
CA GLU A 69 -3.83 3.01 -1.58
C GLU A 69 -2.32 2.93 -1.75
N ALA A 70 -1.82 1.79 -2.22
CA ALA A 70 -0.39 1.65 -2.50
C ALA A 70 0.03 2.58 -3.65
N ALA A 71 -0.79 2.70 -4.68
CA ALA A 71 -0.52 3.60 -5.80
C ALA A 71 -0.56 5.06 -5.35
N GLU A 72 -1.51 5.42 -4.50
CA GLU A 72 -1.57 6.77 -3.93
C GLU A 72 -0.34 7.05 -3.07
N ASN A 73 0.10 6.06 -2.30
CA ASN A 73 1.29 6.19 -1.45
C ASN A 73 2.54 6.47 -2.29
N GLU A 74 2.67 5.79 -3.43
CA GLU A 74 3.78 6.05 -4.36
C GLU A 74 3.77 7.51 -4.83
N PHE A 75 2.60 8.04 -5.15
CA PHE A 75 2.45 9.44 -5.55
C PHE A 75 2.95 10.37 -4.44
N TRP A 76 2.60 10.11 -3.20
CA TRP A 76 3.04 10.96 -2.09
C TRP A 76 4.54 10.85 -1.85
N LEU A 77 5.12 9.66 -2.01
CA LEU A 77 6.58 9.48 -1.88
C LEU A 77 7.31 10.30 -2.95
N GLU A 78 6.84 10.24 -4.19
CA GLU A 78 7.41 11.02 -5.29
C GLU A 78 7.29 12.52 -5.02
N THR A 79 6.14 12.95 -4.52
CA THR A 79 5.90 14.35 -4.21
C THR A 79 6.83 14.84 -3.10
N LEU A 80 7.04 14.05 -2.05
CA LEU A 80 7.96 14.39 -0.97
C LEU A 80 9.40 14.50 -1.48
N HIS A 81 9.78 13.63 -2.39
CA HIS A 81 11.11 13.62 -2.96
C HIS A 81 11.33 14.85 -3.86
N GLU A 82 10.38 15.12 -4.75
CA GLU A 82 10.49 16.23 -5.71
C GLU A 82 10.39 17.59 -5.02
N SER A 83 9.71 17.66 -3.88
CA SER A 83 9.64 18.88 -3.07
C SER A 83 10.75 18.96 -2.02
N GLU A 84 11.70 18.04 -2.06
CA GLU A 84 12.93 18.04 -1.27
C GLU A 84 12.75 17.85 0.24
N TYR A 85 11.65 17.22 0.66
CA TYR A 85 11.48 16.82 2.06
C TYR A 85 12.24 15.55 2.40
N ILE A 86 12.52 14.70 1.40
CA ILE A 86 13.38 13.53 1.55
C ILE A 86 14.40 13.55 0.42
N ASP A 87 15.60 13.05 0.70
CA ASP A 87 16.67 13.04 -0.29
C ASP A 87 16.59 11.81 -1.20
N ASP A 88 17.49 11.75 -2.20
CA ASP A 88 17.49 10.65 -3.17
C ASP A 88 17.63 9.29 -2.50
N LYS A 89 18.51 9.19 -1.52
CA LYS A 89 18.78 7.93 -0.84
C LYS A 89 17.58 7.46 -0.03
N GLN A 90 16.96 8.37 0.72
CA GLN A 90 15.75 8.09 1.49
C GLN A 90 14.62 7.65 0.57
N PHE A 91 14.45 8.37 -0.52
CA PHE A 91 13.39 8.07 -1.49
C PHE A 91 13.60 6.69 -2.13
N GLU A 92 14.80 6.43 -2.64
CA GLU A 92 15.09 5.17 -3.33
C GLU A 92 14.84 3.97 -2.41
N SER A 93 15.23 4.10 -1.14
CA SER A 93 15.06 3.02 -0.19
C SER A 93 13.59 2.68 0.06
N ILE A 94 12.79 3.69 0.39
CA ILE A 94 11.39 3.44 0.73
C ILE A 94 10.53 3.18 -0.51
N ASN A 95 10.87 3.81 -1.63
CA ASN A 95 10.14 3.62 -2.88
C ASN A 95 10.34 2.22 -3.45
N ALA A 96 11.49 1.62 -3.21
CA ALA A 96 11.73 0.23 -3.62
C ALA A 96 10.72 -0.71 -2.95
N ASP A 97 10.48 -0.51 -1.66
CA ASP A 97 9.49 -1.30 -0.93
C ASP A 97 8.07 -1.05 -1.44
N CYS A 98 7.76 0.20 -1.73
CA CYS A 98 6.44 0.57 -2.27
C CYS A 98 6.21 -0.08 -3.64
N THR A 99 7.20 -0.02 -4.51
CA THR A 99 7.13 -0.61 -5.85
C THR A 99 6.95 -2.13 -5.76
N GLU A 100 7.65 -2.77 -4.84
CA GLU A 100 7.51 -4.21 -4.62
C GLU A 100 6.08 -4.56 -4.19
N LEU A 101 5.53 -3.80 -3.25
CA LEU A 101 4.15 -4.02 -2.82
C LEU A 101 3.16 -3.84 -3.95
N LEU A 102 3.34 -2.80 -4.77
CA LEU A 102 2.49 -2.56 -5.92
C LEU A 102 2.47 -3.76 -6.85
N LYS A 103 3.64 -4.34 -7.14
CA LYS A 103 3.74 -5.51 -8.00
C LYS A 103 2.97 -6.70 -7.41
N TYR A 104 3.19 -7.00 -6.13
CA TYR A 104 2.52 -8.13 -5.49
C TYR A 104 1.01 -7.92 -5.44
N LEU A 105 0.56 -6.71 -5.12
CA LEU A 105 -0.87 -6.41 -5.06
C LEU A 105 -1.52 -6.49 -6.44
N GLN A 106 -0.84 -6.00 -7.47
CA GLN A 106 -1.34 -6.09 -8.85
C GLN A 106 -1.54 -7.54 -9.27
N VAL A 107 -0.56 -8.39 -8.98
CA VAL A 107 -0.66 -9.81 -9.29
C VAL A 107 -1.80 -10.46 -8.52
N SER A 108 -1.90 -10.16 -7.22
CA SER A 108 -2.94 -10.73 -6.37
C SER A 108 -4.34 -10.30 -6.81
N VAL A 109 -4.51 -9.02 -7.15
CA VAL A 109 -5.80 -8.50 -7.63
C VAL A 109 -6.18 -9.14 -8.96
N SER A 110 -5.24 -9.25 -9.90
CA SER A 110 -5.48 -9.87 -11.19
C SER A 110 -5.87 -11.33 -11.05
N TYR A 111 -5.16 -12.07 -10.21
CA TYR A 111 -5.45 -13.47 -9.95
C TYR A 111 -6.85 -13.64 -9.34
N THR A 112 -7.18 -12.81 -8.36
CA THR A 112 -8.46 -12.86 -7.68
C THR A 112 -9.60 -12.53 -8.64
N HIS A 113 -9.40 -11.55 -9.52
CA HIS A 113 -10.39 -11.17 -10.51
C HIS A 113 -10.68 -12.32 -11.48
N LEU A 114 -9.65 -12.98 -11.98
CA LEU A 114 -9.79 -14.13 -12.87
C LEU A 114 -10.53 -15.27 -12.18
N ARG A 115 -10.18 -15.58 -10.94
CA ARG A 115 -10.85 -16.65 -10.18
C ARG A 115 -12.32 -16.33 -9.94
N ALA A 116 -12.65 -15.11 -9.62
CA ALA A 116 -14.04 -14.70 -9.42
C ALA A 116 -14.83 -14.82 -10.73
N HIS A 117 -14.22 -14.46 -11.85
CA HIS A 117 -14.83 -14.55 -13.16
C HIS A 117 -15.07 -16.03 -13.56
N GLU A 118 -14.09 -16.90 -13.36
CA GLU A 118 -14.20 -18.32 -13.65
C GLU A 118 -15.36 -18.95 -12.85
N THR A 119 -15.46 -18.59 -11.58
CA THR A 119 -16.53 -19.12 -10.73
C THR A 119 -17.91 -18.73 -11.27
N ARG A 120 -18.06 -17.49 -11.75
CA ARG A 120 -19.31 -17.05 -12.38
C ARG A 120 -19.61 -17.83 -13.66
N SER A 121 -18.57 -18.04 -14.47
CA SER A 121 -18.74 -18.72 -15.75
C SER A 121 -19.17 -20.16 -15.58
N ASN A 122 -18.80 -20.79 -14.48
CA ASN A 122 -19.11 -22.19 -14.20
C ASN A 122 -20.47 -22.38 -13.52
N LEU A 123 -21.13 -21.32 -13.18
CA LEU A 123 -22.47 -21.42 -12.62
C LEU A 123 -23.51 -21.44 -13.73
#